data_4657878a36d8c738b1153322e74710ae
#
_entry.id   4657878a36d8c738b1153322e74710ae
#
_cell.length_a   1.000
_cell.length_b   1.000
_cell.length_c   1.000
_cell.angle_alpha   90.00
_cell.angle_beta   90.00
_cell.angle_gamma   90.00
#
_symmetry.space_group_name_H-M   'P 1'
#
loop_
_entity.id
_entity.type
_entity.pdbx_description
1 polymer ?
#
loop_
_entity_poly.entity_id
_entity_poly.type
_entity_poly.pdbx_seq_one_letter_code
_entity_poly.pdbx_strand_id
1 'polypeptide(L)'
;MFCKCGIIELHRKIQKGGGAVKKDVKVIKGDTTLKRTASGCVQRSIKRVAAYCRVSTDTEDQINSYNSQVEHYTEFIQKNKEWTLAGIYADEAITGTQVDRRIDFQRLINDCMNGDIDMIITKSISRFARNTLDTLKYVRKLKEFNVAVFFEEENINTLTMDGELLLTILSSVAQQEVENISANVKKGLRMKMERGEMVGFQGCLGYDYDPETKSISINEKEAEIVRYIFRRYIEGVGGMVISRELEEQGYLSPRGNKRWTETTVLGIIKNEKYKGDLMMGKTYTVDPISKRRLDNFGEQDKFYIENHHEPIISEEDFEKAQGIRLRLSLIHISEPTRPY
;
A
#
# COMPACT_ATOMS: atom_id res chain seq x y z
N MET A 1 -14.00 -16.50 20.72
CA MET A 1 -14.06 -15.06 21.01
C MET A 1 -14.64 -14.89 22.41
N PHE A 2 -13.80 -14.55 23.39
CA PHE A 2 -14.22 -14.48 24.79
C PHE A 2 -14.66 -13.06 25.12
N CYS A 3 -15.95 -12.90 25.47
CA CYS A 3 -16.47 -11.68 26.07
C CYS A 3 -15.82 -11.43 27.43
N LYS A 4 -15.17 -10.27 27.62
CA LYS A 4 -14.75 -9.78 28.92
C LYS A 4 -15.99 -9.32 29.71
N CYS A 5 -16.57 -10.18 30.54
CA CYS A 5 -17.50 -9.78 31.57
C CYS A 5 -16.75 -9.20 32.77
N GLY A 6 -17.10 -8.00 33.19
CA GLY A 6 -16.53 -7.35 34.38
C GLY A 6 -16.78 -8.16 35.63
N ILE A 7 -15.73 -8.48 36.35
CA ILE A 7 -15.78 -9.22 37.62
C ILE A 7 -15.95 -8.19 38.75
N ILE A 8 -17.11 -8.20 39.41
CA ILE A 8 -17.33 -7.45 40.65
C ILE A 8 -17.26 -8.44 41.81
N GLU A 9 -16.24 -8.31 42.66
CA GLU A 9 -16.11 -9.10 43.91
C GLU A 9 -17.04 -8.53 44.98
N LEU A 10 -17.98 -9.35 45.46
CA LEU A 10 -18.77 -9.12 46.65
C LEU A 10 -18.47 -10.23 47.67
N HIS A 11 -17.67 -9.90 48.71
CA HIS A 11 -17.49 -10.79 49.86
C HIS A 11 -18.71 -10.74 50.77
N ARG A 12 -19.44 -11.83 50.87
CA ARG A 12 -20.36 -12.10 51.99
C ARG A 12 -19.77 -13.18 52.93
N LYS A 13 -19.39 -12.78 54.12
CA LYS A 13 -19.10 -13.72 55.24
C LYS A 13 -20.41 -14.31 55.78
N ILE A 14 -20.58 -15.61 55.68
CA ILE A 14 -21.61 -16.35 56.45
C ILE A 14 -20.89 -17.30 57.39
N GLN A 15 -21.20 -17.18 58.67
CA GLN A 15 -20.65 -18.03 59.74
C GLN A 15 -21.44 -19.32 59.93
N LYS A 16 -20.69 -20.41 60.04
CA LYS A 16 -20.82 -21.67 60.75
C LYS A 16 -22.05 -22.58 60.62
N GLY A 17 -21.77 -23.82 60.26
CA GLY A 17 -22.40 -25.07 60.70
C GLY A 17 -22.16 -26.21 59.72
N GLY A 18 -21.32 -27.21 60.11
CA GLY A 18 -21.30 -28.56 59.55
C GLY A 18 -20.41 -28.79 58.34
N GLY A 19 -19.39 -29.62 58.51
CA GLY A 19 -18.32 -30.08 57.63
C GLY A 19 -18.60 -30.32 56.12
N ALA A 20 -18.73 -29.29 55.37
CA ALA A 20 -18.62 -29.34 53.91
C ALA A 20 -17.55 -28.32 53.48
N VAL A 21 -16.62 -28.75 52.65
CA VAL A 21 -15.60 -27.87 52.05
C VAL A 21 -16.32 -26.71 51.32
N LYS A 22 -16.22 -25.49 51.87
CA LYS A 22 -16.77 -24.29 51.25
C LYS A 22 -16.05 -24.03 49.91
N LYS A 23 -16.76 -24.22 48.80
CA LYS A 23 -16.32 -23.78 47.51
C LYS A 23 -16.63 -22.28 47.38
N ASP A 24 -15.61 -21.46 47.12
CA ASP A 24 -15.80 -20.05 46.78
C ASP A 24 -16.52 -19.97 45.44
N VAL A 25 -17.77 -19.51 45.47
CA VAL A 25 -18.57 -19.32 44.27
C VAL A 25 -18.42 -17.85 43.83
N LYS A 26 -17.75 -17.65 42.73
CA LYS A 26 -17.74 -16.33 42.05
C LYS A 26 -18.99 -16.19 41.19
N VAL A 27 -19.86 -15.26 41.54
CA VAL A 27 -21.08 -14.97 40.79
C VAL A 27 -20.72 -13.97 39.66
N ILE A 28 -20.79 -14.42 38.41
CA ILE A 28 -20.73 -13.56 37.25
C ILE A 28 -22.17 -13.08 36.99
N LYS A 29 -22.42 -11.78 37.21
CA LYS A 29 -23.76 -11.21 36.93
C LYS A 29 -24.02 -11.25 35.42
N GLY A 30 -25.18 -11.76 35.05
CA GLY A 30 -25.65 -11.72 33.65
C GLY A 30 -25.94 -10.28 33.19
N ASP A 31 -25.62 -9.98 31.95
CA ASP A 31 -25.98 -8.69 31.32
C ASP A 31 -27.48 -8.74 30.94
N THR A 32 -28.30 -8.00 31.68
CA THR A 32 -29.75 -7.95 31.48
C THR A 32 -30.17 -7.26 30.18
N THR A 33 -29.23 -6.58 29.50
CA THR A 33 -29.47 -5.93 28.19
C THR A 33 -29.37 -6.90 27.03
N LEU A 34 -28.87 -8.12 27.26
CA LEU A 34 -28.74 -9.15 26.24
C LEU A 34 -30.07 -9.90 26.06
N LYS A 35 -30.62 -9.90 24.85
CA LYS A 35 -31.78 -10.71 24.43
C LYS A 35 -31.36 -11.69 23.33
N ARG A 36 -31.97 -12.89 23.34
CA ARG A 36 -31.81 -13.82 22.22
C ARG A 36 -32.86 -13.50 21.17
N THR A 37 -32.40 -13.37 19.92
CA THR A 37 -33.30 -13.27 18.74
C THR A 37 -33.91 -14.65 18.42
N ALA A 38 -34.95 -14.68 17.62
CA ALA A 38 -35.58 -15.92 17.13
C ALA A 38 -34.58 -16.83 16.37
N SER A 39 -33.54 -16.27 15.80
CA SER A 39 -32.42 -16.99 15.12
C SER A 39 -31.36 -17.52 16.08
N GLY A 40 -31.55 -17.37 17.41
CA GLY A 40 -30.58 -17.83 18.42
C GLY A 40 -29.38 -16.91 18.68
N CYS A 41 -29.23 -15.83 17.92
CA CYS A 41 -28.17 -14.84 18.15
C CYS A 41 -28.46 -14.00 19.40
N VAL A 42 -27.43 -13.70 20.19
CA VAL A 42 -27.51 -12.82 21.36
C VAL A 42 -27.32 -11.37 20.90
N GLN A 43 -28.34 -10.53 21.10
CA GLN A 43 -28.32 -9.11 20.73
C GLN A 43 -28.62 -8.26 21.97
N ARG A 44 -27.97 -7.11 22.11
CA ARG A 44 -28.29 -6.16 23.19
C ARG A 44 -29.60 -5.44 22.87
N SER A 45 -30.45 -5.26 23.86
CA SER A 45 -31.71 -4.53 23.74
C SER A 45 -31.48 -3.02 23.60
N ILE A 46 -30.38 -2.51 24.17
CA ILE A 46 -29.97 -1.10 24.11
C ILE A 46 -28.63 -1.04 23.40
N LYS A 47 -28.55 -0.28 22.30
CA LYS A 47 -27.34 -0.08 21.52
C LYS A 47 -26.48 1.01 22.14
N ARG A 48 -25.19 0.78 22.30
CA ARG A 48 -24.21 1.80 22.68
C ARG A 48 -23.77 2.53 21.43
N VAL A 49 -24.11 3.81 21.38
CA VAL A 49 -23.96 4.67 20.20
C VAL A 49 -22.89 5.72 20.47
N ALA A 50 -21.91 5.82 19.59
CA ALA A 50 -20.93 6.88 19.60
C ALA A 50 -21.15 7.85 18.44
N ALA A 51 -20.93 9.16 18.67
CA ALA A 51 -20.92 10.13 17.61
C ALA A 51 -19.50 10.45 17.16
N TYR A 52 -19.30 10.63 15.85
CA TYR A 52 -18.04 11.10 15.29
C TYR A 52 -18.21 12.42 14.55
N CYS A 53 -17.43 13.42 14.95
CA CYS A 53 -17.46 14.77 14.42
C CYS A 53 -16.10 15.15 13.78
N ARG A 54 -16.13 16.00 12.74
CA ARG A 54 -14.94 16.70 12.23
C ARG A 54 -15.19 18.19 12.29
N VAL A 55 -14.35 18.89 13.02
CA VAL A 55 -14.45 20.34 13.22
C VAL A 55 -13.21 21.03 12.65
N SER A 56 -13.39 22.16 12.00
CA SER A 56 -12.30 23.03 11.55
C SER A 56 -11.93 24.00 12.68
N THR A 57 -10.64 24.27 12.93
CA THR A 57 -10.15 24.93 14.15
C THR A 57 -9.70 26.39 13.99
N ASP A 58 -9.99 27.04 12.87
CA ASP A 58 -9.35 28.32 12.54
C ASP A 58 -9.94 29.59 13.22
N THR A 59 -11.07 29.51 13.96
CA THR A 59 -11.70 30.67 14.61
C THR A 59 -12.56 30.31 15.83
N GLU A 60 -12.85 31.31 16.72
CA GLU A 60 -13.76 31.18 17.87
C GLU A 60 -15.17 30.69 17.51
N ASP A 61 -15.66 30.99 16.31
CA ASP A 61 -16.94 30.51 15.78
C ASP A 61 -16.96 28.96 15.64
N GLN A 62 -15.83 28.33 15.64
CA GLN A 62 -15.70 26.87 15.43
C GLN A 62 -15.75 26.08 16.73
N ILE A 63 -15.36 26.70 17.87
CA ILE A 63 -15.60 26.14 19.20
C ILE A 63 -17.11 26.10 19.46
N ASN A 64 -17.82 27.13 19.03
CA ASN A 64 -19.29 27.15 19.07
C ASN A 64 -19.91 26.10 18.19
N SER A 65 -19.32 25.85 17.01
CA SER A 65 -19.74 24.78 16.09
C SER A 65 -19.49 23.37 16.66
N TYR A 66 -18.41 23.16 17.38
CA TYR A 66 -18.14 21.89 18.06
C TYR A 66 -19.14 21.63 19.18
N ASN A 67 -19.35 22.60 20.06
CA ASN A 67 -20.32 22.48 21.16
C ASN A 67 -21.73 22.23 20.66
N SER A 68 -22.13 22.91 19.59
CA SER A 68 -23.43 22.70 18.95
C SER A 68 -23.57 21.29 18.36
N GLN A 69 -22.50 20.71 17.78
CA GLN A 69 -22.52 19.33 17.29
C GLN A 69 -22.59 18.32 18.45
N VAL A 70 -21.87 18.56 19.54
CA VAL A 70 -21.91 17.74 20.76
C VAL A 70 -23.33 17.73 21.36
N GLU A 71 -23.96 18.88 21.50
CA GLU A 71 -25.33 19.03 21.99
C GLU A 71 -26.30 18.29 21.05
N HIS A 72 -26.21 18.55 19.75
CA HIS A 72 -27.06 17.91 18.73
C HIS A 72 -27.00 16.38 18.82
N TYR A 73 -25.80 15.79 18.82
CA TYR A 73 -25.69 14.33 18.86
C TYR A 73 -26.07 13.75 20.23
N THR A 74 -25.83 14.48 21.30
CA THR A 74 -26.29 14.06 22.63
C THR A 74 -27.79 13.98 22.67
N GLU A 75 -28.48 15.04 22.24
CA GLU A 75 -29.95 15.03 22.15
C GLU A 75 -30.49 13.99 21.17
N PHE A 76 -29.87 13.87 19.99
CA PHE A 76 -30.29 12.94 18.96
C PHE A 76 -30.25 11.49 19.47
N ILE A 77 -29.17 11.12 20.16
CA ILE A 77 -29.03 9.78 20.75
C ILE A 77 -30.00 9.57 21.91
N GLN A 78 -30.18 10.57 22.78
CA GLN A 78 -31.06 10.47 23.96
C GLN A 78 -32.57 10.41 23.58
N LYS A 79 -32.97 11.00 22.45
CA LYS A 79 -34.35 10.90 21.94
C LYS A 79 -34.73 9.47 21.59
N ASN A 80 -33.79 8.59 21.32
CA ASN A 80 -34.05 7.18 21.01
C ASN A 80 -33.90 6.30 22.24
N LYS A 81 -35.00 5.73 22.72
CA LYS A 81 -35.00 4.89 23.94
C LYS A 81 -34.21 3.57 23.80
N GLU A 82 -33.86 3.19 22.58
CA GLU A 82 -33.07 1.98 22.32
C GLU A 82 -31.56 2.28 22.25
N TRP A 83 -31.16 3.51 22.44
CA TRP A 83 -29.78 3.96 22.35
C TRP A 83 -29.25 4.49 23.66
N THR A 84 -27.97 4.25 23.92
CA THR A 84 -27.22 4.84 25.03
C THR A 84 -25.96 5.50 24.46
N LEU A 85 -25.69 6.73 24.87
CA LEU A 85 -24.48 7.43 24.47
C LEU A 85 -23.24 6.75 25.05
N ALA A 86 -22.35 6.21 24.19
CA ALA A 86 -21.08 5.61 24.56
C ALA A 86 -19.96 6.64 24.60
N GLY A 87 -19.99 7.65 23.73
CA GLY A 87 -19.03 8.73 23.69
C GLY A 87 -19.16 9.61 22.46
N ILE A 88 -18.49 10.76 22.49
CA ILE A 88 -18.37 11.66 21.35
C ILE A 88 -16.88 11.77 21.03
N TYR A 89 -16.53 11.54 19.77
CA TYR A 89 -15.17 11.55 19.24
C TYR A 89 -15.07 12.67 18.22
N ALA A 90 -14.05 13.51 18.35
CA ALA A 90 -13.91 14.67 17.47
C ALA A 90 -12.45 14.88 17.08
N ASP A 91 -12.19 14.93 15.79
CA ASP A 91 -10.90 15.29 15.23
C ASP A 91 -10.95 16.66 14.57
N GLU A 92 -9.86 17.40 14.71
CA GLU A 92 -9.67 18.66 14.02
C GLU A 92 -9.46 18.46 12.52
N ALA A 93 -10.15 19.25 11.71
CA ALA A 93 -9.95 19.29 10.27
C ALA A 93 -8.81 20.23 9.90
N ILE A 94 -7.57 19.83 10.12
CA ILE A 94 -6.41 20.62 9.71
C ILE A 94 -6.28 20.56 8.18
N THR A 95 -6.28 21.72 7.53
CA THR A 95 -5.99 21.89 6.10
C THR A 95 -4.48 22.02 5.91
N GLY A 96 -3.84 21.02 5.33
CA GLY A 96 -2.41 21.07 5.01
C GLY A 96 -1.76 19.70 4.89
N THR A 97 -0.54 19.67 4.34
CA THR A 97 0.25 18.48 4.02
C THR A 97 0.81 17.71 5.23
N GLN A 98 0.53 18.13 6.45
CA GLN A 98 0.91 17.40 7.65
C GLN A 98 -0.06 16.25 7.88
N VAL A 99 0.53 15.09 8.17
CA VAL A 99 -0.17 13.82 8.43
C VAL A 99 -1.12 14.04 9.61
N ASP A 100 -2.38 14.32 9.31
CA ASP A 100 -3.48 14.37 10.27
C ASP A 100 -3.52 13.07 11.07
N ARG A 101 -3.07 13.13 12.28
CA ARG A 101 -3.26 12.05 13.24
C ARG A 101 -4.72 12.14 13.72
N ARG A 102 -5.65 11.48 13.02
CA ARG A 102 -7.04 11.30 13.47
C ARG A 102 -7.05 10.42 14.72
N ILE A 103 -6.57 10.98 15.83
CA ILE A 103 -6.34 10.23 17.07
C ILE A 103 -7.66 9.74 17.64
N ASP A 104 -8.67 10.60 17.65
CA ASP A 104 -9.99 10.25 18.18
C ASP A 104 -10.74 9.29 17.25
N PHE A 105 -10.58 9.39 15.93
CA PHE A 105 -11.10 8.39 15.01
C PHE A 105 -10.48 7.01 15.22
N GLN A 106 -9.16 6.96 15.42
CA GLN A 106 -8.49 5.67 15.68
C GLN A 106 -8.92 5.09 17.03
N ARG A 107 -9.10 5.95 18.06
CA ARG A 107 -9.63 5.54 19.35
C ARG A 107 -11.04 4.99 19.20
N LEU A 108 -11.92 5.69 18.47
CA LEU A 108 -13.27 5.22 18.15
C LEU A 108 -13.27 3.83 17.50
N ILE A 109 -12.43 3.63 16.47
CA ILE A 109 -12.31 2.32 15.80
C ILE A 109 -11.83 1.23 16.75
N ASN A 110 -10.87 1.53 17.64
CA ASN A 110 -10.38 0.58 18.63
C ASN A 110 -11.46 0.21 19.67
N ASP A 111 -12.22 1.19 20.16
CA ASP A 111 -13.30 0.98 21.10
C ASP A 111 -14.45 0.15 20.45
N CYS A 112 -14.70 0.34 19.17
CA CYS A 112 -15.60 -0.52 18.39
C CYS A 112 -15.09 -1.96 18.31
N MET A 113 -13.80 -2.16 18.04
CA MET A 113 -13.20 -3.51 17.96
C MET A 113 -13.15 -4.19 19.32
N ASN A 114 -13.01 -3.45 20.41
CA ASN A 114 -13.10 -3.97 21.79
C ASN A 114 -14.53 -4.38 22.17
N GLY A 115 -15.50 -4.00 21.36
CA GLY A 115 -16.91 -4.29 21.59
C GLY A 115 -17.57 -3.32 22.59
N ASP A 116 -17.04 -2.10 22.75
CA ASP A 116 -17.59 -1.08 23.64
C ASP A 116 -18.67 -0.23 22.95
N ILE A 117 -18.69 -0.23 21.62
CA ILE A 117 -19.61 0.54 20.77
C ILE A 117 -20.32 -0.39 19.80
N ASP A 118 -21.61 -0.25 19.65
CA ASP A 118 -22.46 -1.05 18.77
C ASP A 118 -22.85 -0.28 17.49
N MET A 119 -22.81 1.07 17.53
CA MET A 119 -23.11 1.93 16.37
C MET A 119 -22.37 3.25 16.43
N ILE A 120 -21.91 3.71 15.29
CA ILE A 120 -21.33 5.03 15.08
C ILE A 120 -22.36 5.89 14.33
N ILE A 121 -22.55 7.14 14.77
CA ILE A 121 -23.31 8.17 14.03
C ILE A 121 -22.32 9.24 13.56
N THR A 122 -22.45 9.64 12.32
CA THR A 122 -21.69 10.75 11.73
C THR A 122 -22.56 11.52 10.74
N LYS A 123 -22.26 12.78 10.52
CA LYS A 123 -23.06 13.67 9.68
C LYS A 123 -23.19 13.14 8.24
N SER A 124 -22.07 12.77 7.63
CA SER A 124 -22.05 12.29 6.25
C SER A 124 -20.85 11.38 5.98
N ILE A 125 -20.88 10.68 4.86
CA ILE A 125 -19.77 9.85 4.37
C ILE A 125 -18.47 10.65 4.25
N SER A 126 -18.55 11.89 3.78
CA SER A 126 -17.41 12.79 3.60
C SER A 126 -16.76 13.22 4.93
N ARG A 127 -17.53 13.19 6.03
CA ARG A 127 -17.04 13.48 7.38
C ARG A 127 -16.42 12.25 8.04
N PHE A 128 -16.92 11.06 7.69
CA PHE A 128 -16.40 9.79 8.23
C PHE A 128 -14.98 9.49 7.75
N ALA A 129 -14.70 9.60 6.44
CA ALA A 129 -13.37 9.35 5.90
C ALA A 129 -12.98 10.39 4.85
N ARG A 130 -11.67 10.43 4.48
CA ARG A 130 -11.11 11.43 3.57
C ARG A 130 -11.33 11.08 2.09
N ASN A 131 -11.39 9.80 1.80
CA ASN A 131 -11.55 9.28 0.46
C ASN A 131 -12.42 8.03 0.49
N THR A 132 -12.86 7.62 -0.69
CA THR A 132 -13.74 6.46 -0.88
C THR A 132 -13.11 5.16 -0.42
N LEU A 133 -11.79 4.99 -0.62
CA LEU A 133 -11.05 3.79 -0.21
C LEU A 133 -11.02 3.62 1.31
N ASP A 134 -10.74 4.70 2.04
CA ASP A 134 -10.73 4.68 3.51
C ASP A 134 -12.12 4.42 4.06
N THR A 135 -13.16 5.06 3.50
CA THR A 135 -14.55 4.81 3.88
C THR A 135 -14.87 3.33 3.75
N LEU A 136 -14.60 2.75 2.60
CA LEU A 136 -14.85 1.34 2.30
C LEU A 136 -14.10 0.41 3.26
N LYS A 137 -12.82 0.69 3.51
CA LYS A 137 -11.96 -0.09 4.42
C LYS A 137 -12.51 -0.11 5.85
N TYR A 138 -12.85 1.07 6.39
CA TYR A 138 -13.32 1.17 7.77
C TYR A 138 -14.74 0.63 7.94
N VAL A 139 -15.64 0.89 7.00
CA VAL A 139 -17.01 0.35 7.06
C VAL A 139 -16.99 -1.17 6.98
N ARG A 140 -16.22 -1.78 6.08
CA ARG A 140 -16.06 -3.24 6.02
C ARG A 140 -15.52 -3.82 7.33
N LYS A 141 -14.46 -3.19 7.88
CA LYS A 141 -13.86 -3.60 9.14
C LYS A 141 -14.87 -3.54 10.29
N LEU A 142 -15.62 -2.45 10.42
CA LEU A 142 -16.65 -2.29 11.45
C LEU A 142 -17.79 -3.31 11.29
N LYS A 143 -18.16 -3.63 10.05
CA LYS A 143 -19.16 -4.65 9.75
C LYS A 143 -18.73 -6.06 10.20
N GLU A 144 -17.45 -6.42 10.08
CA GLU A 144 -16.89 -7.68 10.60
C GLU A 144 -17.10 -7.82 12.12
N PHE A 145 -17.09 -6.68 12.84
CA PHE A 145 -17.38 -6.61 14.28
C PHE A 145 -18.86 -6.37 14.61
N ASN A 146 -19.74 -6.39 13.59
CA ASN A 146 -21.16 -6.12 13.73
C ASN A 146 -21.48 -4.72 14.30
N VAL A 147 -20.61 -3.74 14.01
CA VAL A 147 -20.79 -2.33 14.38
C VAL A 147 -21.39 -1.59 13.18
N ALA A 148 -22.57 -0.96 13.39
CA ALA A 148 -23.23 -0.14 12.39
C ALA A 148 -22.55 1.23 12.25
N VAL A 149 -22.55 1.79 11.04
CA VAL A 149 -22.28 3.22 10.82
C VAL A 149 -23.55 3.83 10.23
N PHE A 150 -24.08 4.85 10.89
CA PHE A 150 -25.24 5.60 10.42
C PHE A 150 -24.80 6.97 9.91
N PHE A 151 -25.03 7.21 8.63
CA PHE A 151 -24.79 8.48 7.97
C PHE A 151 -26.07 9.30 7.99
N GLU A 152 -26.08 10.41 8.74
CA GLU A 152 -27.29 11.18 9.01
C GLU A 152 -27.84 11.87 7.76
N GLU A 153 -26.98 12.57 6.98
CA GLU A 153 -27.40 13.29 5.76
C GLU A 153 -27.91 12.33 4.67
N GLU A 154 -27.25 11.20 4.48
CA GLU A 154 -27.64 10.19 3.51
C GLU A 154 -28.75 9.27 4.02
N ASN A 155 -29.05 9.29 5.33
CA ASN A 155 -29.99 8.42 6.02
C ASN A 155 -29.71 6.91 5.76
N ILE A 156 -28.45 6.52 5.75
CA ILE A 156 -28.01 5.16 5.44
C ILE A 156 -27.37 4.50 6.66
N ASN A 157 -27.80 3.27 6.96
CA ASN A 157 -27.18 2.40 7.96
C ASN A 157 -26.41 1.28 7.25
N THR A 158 -25.12 1.13 7.57
CA THR A 158 -24.25 0.17 6.87
C THR A 158 -24.57 -1.31 7.11
N LEU A 159 -25.38 -1.66 8.09
CA LEU A 159 -25.83 -3.03 8.34
C LEU A 159 -27.17 -3.36 7.67
N THR A 160 -27.83 -2.41 7.00
CA THR A 160 -29.08 -2.61 6.23
C THR A 160 -28.79 -2.91 4.76
N MET A 161 -29.83 -3.25 3.99
CA MET A 161 -29.73 -3.45 2.52
C MET A 161 -29.20 -2.21 1.81
N ASP A 162 -29.60 -1.01 2.25
CA ASP A 162 -29.10 0.25 1.68
C ASP A 162 -27.60 0.41 1.92
N GLY A 163 -27.11 -0.05 3.07
CA GLY A 163 -25.68 -0.11 3.36
C GLY A 163 -24.89 -1.04 2.43
N GLU A 164 -25.46 -2.19 2.04
CA GLU A 164 -24.82 -3.09 1.07
C GLU A 164 -24.75 -2.45 -0.33
N LEU A 165 -25.82 -1.79 -0.74
CA LEU A 165 -25.83 -1.04 -2.01
C LEU A 165 -24.78 0.07 -1.98
N LEU A 166 -24.71 0.83 -0.89
CA LEU A 166 -23.69 1.86 -0.68
C LEU A 166 -22.28 1.28 -0.80
N LEU A 167 -21.98 0.16 -0.12
CA LEU A 167 -20.66 -0.49 -0.18
C LEU A 167 -20.32 -0.95 -1.60
N THR A 168 -21.30 -1.41 -2.36
CA THR A 168 -21.11 -1.81 -3.76
C THR A 168 -20.75 -0.61 -4.64
N ILE A 169 -21.48 0.49 -4.50
CA ILE A 169 -21.21 1.73 -5.23
C ILE A 169 -19.84 2.29 -4.85
N LEU A 170 -19.54 2.39 -3.55
CA LEU A 170 -18.23 2.86 -3.09
C LEU A 170 -17.09 1.99 -3.58
N SER A 171 -17.28 0.66 -3.67
CA SER A 171 -16.28 -0.26 -4.22
C SER A 171 -15.99 0.02 -5.69
N SER A 172 -17.02 0.24 -6.48
CA SER A 172 -16.89 0.56 -7.91
C SER A 172 -16.20 1.90 -8.14
N VAL A 173 -16.58 2.94 -7.37
CA VAL A 173 -15.95 4.27 -7.44
C VAL A 173 -14.49 4.20 -7.01
N ALA A 174 -14.17 3.49 -5.93
CA ALA A 174 -12.80 3.32 -5.45
C ALA A 174 -11.91 2.62 -6.49
N GLN A 175 -12.43 1.60 -7.17
CA GLN A 175 -11.71 0.92 -8.25
C GLN A 175 -11.43 1.88 -9.41
N GLN A 176 -12.44 2.64 -9.83
CA GLN A 176 -12.31 3.63 -10.90
C GLN A 176 -11.27 4.72 -10.55
N GLU A 177 -11.23 5.17 -9.31
CA GLU A 177 -10.25 6.14 -8.83
C GLU A 177 -8.81 5.62 -8.96
N VAL A 178 -8.57 4.36 -8.56
CA VAL A 178 -7.25 3.70 -8.72
C VAL A 178 -6.85 3.60 -10.18
N GLU A 179 -7.78 3.22 -11.07
CA GLU A 179 -7.53 3.15 -12.52
C GLU A 179 -7.20 4.52 -13.11
N ASN A 180 -7.95 5.57 -12.73
CA ASN A 180 -7.73 6.94 -13.16
C ASN A 180 -6.37 7.48 -12.69
N ILE A 181 -6.01 7.26 -11.42
CA ILE A 181 -4.69 7.65 -10.89
C ILE A 181 -3.58 6.95 -11.68
N SER A 182 -3.72 5.65 -11.93
CA SER A 182 -2.74 4.89 -12.70
C SER A 182 -2.61 5.41 -14.15
N ALA A 183 -3.74 5.70 -14.81
CA ALA A 183 -3.74 6.27 -16.16
C ALA A 183 -3.05 7.64 -16.19
N ASN A 184 -3.32 8.49 -15.21
CA ASN A 184 -2.69 9.81 -15.11
C ASN A 184 -1.19 9.72 -14.86
N VAL A 185 -0.74 8.81 -13.98
CA VAL A 185 0.69 8.56 -13.75
C VAL A 185 1.36 8.04 -15.02
N LYS A 186 0.75 7.06 -15.71
CA LYS A 186 1.27 6.55 -17.00
C LYS A 186 1.40 7.68 -18.05
N LYS A 187 0.37 8.52 -18.18
CA LYS A 187 0.39 9.68 -19.07
C LYS A 187 1.50 10.66 -18.72
N GLY A 188 1.65 11.00 -17.43
CA GLY A 188 2.71 11.88 -16.96
C GLY A 188 4.12 11.34 -17.21
N LEU A 189 4.34 10.02 -17.00
CA LEU A 189 5.60 9.36 -17.33
C LEU A 189 5.89 9.37 -18.83
N ARG A 190 4.87 9.07 -19.65
CA ARG A 190 4.99 9.12 -21.11
C ARG A 190 5.40 10.52 -21.60
N MET A 191 4.72 11.57 -21.13
CA MET A 191 5.05 12.95 -21.47
C MET A 191 6.48 13.35 -21.08
N LYS A 192 7.00 12.82 -19.96
CA LYS A 192 8.40 13.00 -19.56
C LYS A 192 9.35 12.31 -20.54
N MET A 193 9.06 11.06 -20.90
CA MET A 193 9.87 10.31 -21.87
C MET A 193 9.85 10.96 -23.28
N GLU A 194 8.71 11.50 -23.73
CA GLU A 194 8.58 12.23 -24.99
C GLU A 194 9.41 13.53 -25.01
N ARG A 195 9.61 14.17 -23.85
CA ARG A 195 10.48 15.34 -23.71
C ARG A 195 11.96 15.00 -23.54
N GLY A 196 12.30 13.70 -23.56
CA GLY A 196 13.66 13.25 -23.31
C GLY A 196 14.09 13.28 -21.85
N GLU A 197 13.18 13.53 -20.91
CA GLU A 197 13.51 13.50 -19.50
C GLU A 197 13.72 12.04 -19.04
N MET A 198 14.81 11.81 -18.35
CA MET A 198 15.16 10.48 -17.86
C MET A 198 14.16 9.99 -16.80
N VAL A 199 13.61 8.80 -17.01
CA VAL A 199 12.61 8.21 -16.11
C VAL A 199 13.14 6.88 -15.55
N GLY A 200 13.21 6.78 -14.22
CA GLY A 200 13.49 5.52 -13.53
C GLY A 200 14.96 5.06 -13.60
N PHE A 201 15.89 5.93 -13.90
CA PHE A 201 17.31 5.65 -13.81
C PHE A 201 17.85 5.93 -12.39
N GLN A 202 18.57 5.00 -11.82
CA GLN A 202 19.16 5.10 -10.48
C GLN A 202 20.67 4.80 -10.50
N GLY A 203 21.31 4.86 -11.67
CA GLY A 203 22.68 4.44 -11.88
C GLY A 203 22.78 3.03 -12.48
N CYS A 204 23.93 2.73 -13.08
CA CYS A 204 24.33 1.38 -13.49
C CYS A 204 25.87 1.31 -13.38
N LEU A 205 26.41 0.10 -13.38
CA LEU A 205 27.87 -0.08 -13.25
C LEU A 205 28.61 0.81 -14.25
N GLY A 206 29.57 1.60 -13.79
CA GLY A 206 30.33 2.54 -14.61
C GLY A 206 29.72 3.92 -14.74
N TYR A 207 28.50 4.14 -14.25
CA TYR A 207 27.85 5.45 -14.29
C TYR A 207 27.26 5.82 -12.93
N ASP A 208 27.59 7.01 -12.46
CA ASP A 208 26.95 7.66 -11.32
C ASP A 208 25.83 8.58 -11.79
N TYR A 209 24.74 8.62 -11.03
CA TYR A 209 23.58 9.46 -11.31
C TYR A 209 23.38 10.48 -10.20
N ASP A 210 23.36 11.75 -10.55
CA ASP A 210 23.01 12.83 -9.65
C ASP A 210 21.51 13.17 -9.78
N PRO A 211 20.71 12.91 -8.73
CA PRO A 211 19.27 13.19 -8.77
C PRO A 211 18.92 14.69 -8.75
N GLU A 212 19.81 15.57 -8.28
CA GLU A 212 19.57 17.02 -8.24
C GLU A 212 19.74 17.66 -9.62
N THR A 213 20.86 17.36 -10.27
CA THR A 213 21.16 17.87 -11.62
C THR A 213 20.58 17.00 -12.73
N LYS A 214 20.12 15.79 -12.38
CA LYS A 214 19.64 14.75 -13.33
C LYS A 214 20.70 14.40 -14.39
N SER A 215 21.98 14.51 -14.05
CA SER A 215 23.11 14.21 -14.93
C SER A 215 23.67 12.82 -14.67
N ILE A 216 24.26 12.25 -15.73
CA ILE A 216 25.01 10.98 -15.66
C ILE A 216 26.48 11.35 -15.84
N SER A 217 27.34 10.84 -14.95
CA SER A 217 28.79 10.97 -15.04
C SER A 217 29.45 9.59 -15.04
N ILE A 218 30.60 9.48 -15.69
CA ILE A 218 31.37 8.23 -15.70
C ILE A 218 32.09 8.05 -14.37
N ASN A 219 31.92 6.86 -13.76
CA ASN A 219 32.75 6.40 -12.66
C ASN A 219 33.90 5.59 -13.23
N GLU A 220 35.09 6.18 -13.32
CA GLU A 220 36.23 5.56 -13.99
C GLU A 220 36.62 4.19 -13.40
N LYS A 221 36.52 4.00 -12.10
CA LYS A 221 36.86 2.71 -11.45
C LYS A 221 35.94 1.58 -11.93
N GLU A 222 34.64 1.87 -12.06
CA GLU A 222 33.67 0.90 -12.55
C GLU A 222 33.67 0.81 -14.07
N ALA A 223 33.96 1.92 -14.77
CA ALA A 223 34.06 1.95 -16.22
C ALA A 223 35.18 1.04 -16.76
N GLU A 224 36.30 0.89 -16.03
CA GLU A 224 37.34 -0.08 -16.35
C GLU A 224 36.81 -1.51 -16.39
N ILE A 225 35.92 -1.88 -15.46
CA ILE A 225 35.29 -3.22 -15.43
C ILE A 225 34.45 -3.40 -16.67
N VAL A 226 33.65 -2.38 -17.04
CA VAL A 226 32.81 -2.43 -18.23
C VAL A 226 33.65 -2.57 -19.50
N ARG A 227 34.72 -1.77 -19.65
CA ARG A 227 35.65 -1.86 -20.79
C ARG A 227 36.31 -3.24 -20.86
N TYR A 228 36.70 -3.81 -19.72
CA TYR A 228 37.26 -5.17 -19.63
C TYR A 228 36.24 -6.21 -20.14
N ILE A 229 34.99 -6.16 -19.69
CA ILE A 229 33.92 -7.08 -20.11
C ILE A 229 33.72 -7.03 -21.63
N PHE A 230 33.60 -5.84 -22.22
CA PHE A 230 33.40 -5.69 -23.65
C PHE A 230 34.60 -6.19 -24.46
N ARG A 231 35.83 -5.85 -24.07
CA ARG A 231 37.05 -6.30 -24.72
C ARG A 231 37.12 -7.83 -24.73
N ARG A 232 36.96 -8.48 -23.57
CA ARG A 232 37.02 -9.95 -23.47
C ARG A 232 35.94 -10.64 -24.31
N TYR A 233 34.74 -10.05 -24.31
CA TYR A 233 33.65 -10.59 -25.11
C TYR A 233 33.88 -10.47 -26.61
N ILE A 234 34.47 -9.37 -27.10
CA ILE A 234 34.84 -9.17 -28.48
C ILE A 234 35.97 -10.13 -28.89
N GLU A 235 36.90 -10.46 -28.00
CA GLU A 235 37.93 -11.49 -28.17
C GLU A 235 37.34 -12.91 -28.29
N GLY A 236 36.03 -13.10 -28.11
CA GLY A 236 35.32 -14.37 -28.24
C GLY A 236 35.22 -15.17 -26.95
N VAL A 237 35.52 -14.56 -25.79
CA VAL A 237 35.42 -15.23 -24.49
C VAL A 237 33.97 -15.26 -24.04
N GLY A 238 33.46 -16.43 -23.63
CA GLY A 238 32.09 -16.60 -23.17
C GLY A 238 31.80 -15.92 -21.83
N GLY A 239 30.54 -15.48 -21.64
CA GLY A 239 30.14 -14.74 -20.44
C GLY A 239 30.40 -15.44 -19.10
N MET A 240 30.36 -16.78 -19.08
CA MET A 240 30.69 -17.57 -17.90
C MET A 240 32.19 -17.50 -17.53
N VAL A 241 33.07 -17.47 -18.53
CA VAL A 241 34.53 -17.36 -18.30
C VAL A 241 34.85 -15.94 -17.80
N ILE A 242 34.28 -14.92 -18.45
CA ILE A 242 34.42 -13.52 -18.03
C ILE A 242 33.95 -13.33 -16.58
N SER A 243 32.84 -13.96 -16.18
CA SER A 243 32.34 -13.86 -14.81
C SER A 243 33.35 -14.42 -13.78
N ARG A 244 34.05 -15.52 -14.10
CA ARG A 244 35.11 -16.09 -13.23
C ARG A 244 36.34 -15.20 -13.17
N GLU A 245 36.77 -14.67 -14.33
CA GLU A 245 37.92 -13.74 -14.38
C GLU A 245 37.68 -12.52 -13.51
N LEU A 246 36.43 -11.97 -13.49
CA LEU A 246 36.07 -10.83 -12.65
C LEU A 246 36.08 -11.19 -11.15
N GLU A 247 35.64 -12.39 -10.79
CA GLU A 247 35.71 -12.89 -9.41
C GLU A 247 37.12 -13.08 -8.94
N GLU A 248 38.03 -13.66 -9.77
CA GLU A 248 39.42 -13.88 -9.48
C GLU A 248 40.20 -12.57 -9.32
N GLN A 249 39.82 -11.53 -10.10
CA GLN A 249 40.38 -10.19 -9.98
C GLN A 249 39.80 -9.39 -8.80
N GLY A 250 38.80 -9.93 -8.11
CA GLY A 250 38.22 -9.32 -6.91
C GLY A 250 37.24 -8.16 -7.19
N TYR A 251 36.79 -8.00 -8.43
CA TYR A 251 35.82 -6.97 -8.78
C TYR A 251 34.42 -7.28 -8.18
N LEU A 252 33.77 -6.23 -7.68
CA LEU A 252 32.41 -6.35 -7.17
C LEU A 252 31.40 -6.21 -8.31
N SER A 253 30.35 -7.03 -8.25
CA SER A 253 29.23 -6.97 -9.20
C SER A 253 28.39 -5.69 -8.99
N PRO A 254 27.50 -5.30 -9.93
CA PRO A 254 26.63 -4.12 -9.78
C PRO A 254 25.76 -4.10 -8.52
N ARG A 255 25.60 -5.25 -7.85
CA ARG A 255 24.89 -5.39 -6.56
C ARG A 255 25.81 -5.40 -5.34
N GLY A 256 27.10 -5.12 -5.52
CA GLY A 256 28.10 -5.16 -4.45
C GLY A 256 28.51 -6.57 -4.00
N ASN A 257 28.13 -7.61 -4.72
CA ASN A 257 28.48 -8.99 -4.40
C ASN A 257 29.85 -9.36 -5.05
N LYS A 258 30.60 -10.23 -4.39
CA LYS A 258 31.82 -10.82 -4.96
C LYS A 258 31.54 -11.78 -6.13
N ARG A 259 30.34 -12.38 -6.14
CA ARG A 259 29.93 -13.36 -7.15
C ARG A 259 29.39 -12.67 -8.39
N TRP A 260 29.90 -13.05 -9.54
CA TRP A 260 29.42 -12.68 -10.85
C TRP A 260 28.64 -13.81 -11.49
N THR A 261 27.68 -13.48 -12.32
CA THR A 261 26.92 -14.47 -13.10
C THR A 261 27.01 -14.14 -14.58
N GLU A 262 26.96 -15.14 -15.42
CA GLU A 262 26.90 -14.96 -16.87
C GLU A 262 25.75 -14.03 -17.28
N THR A 263 24.59 -14.15 -16.64
CA THR A 263 23.44 -13.29 -16.91
C THR A 263 23.74 -11.81 -16.61
N THR A 264 24.55 -11.51 -15.60
CA THR A 264 24.99 -10.15 -15.29
C THR A 264 25.89 -9.60 -16.37
N VAL A 265 26.90 -10.39 -16.80
CA VAL A 265 27.83 -10.04 -17.89
C VAL A 265 27.07 -9.78 -19.19
N LEU A 266 26.20 -10.71 -19.60
CA LEU A 266 25.40 -10.56 -20.80
C LEU A 266 24.39 -9.40 -20.70
N GLY A 267 23.90 -9.09 -19.49
CA GLY A 267 23.05 -7.93 -19.21
C GLY A 267 23.81 -6.62 -19.44
N ILE A 268 25.07 -6.54 -19.04
CA ILE A 268 25.94 -5.39 -19.28
C ILE A 268 26.18 -5.23 -20.80
N ILE A 269 26.54 -6.28 -21.51
CA ILE A 269 26.78 -6.26 -22.95
C ILE A 269 25.54 -5.82 -23.75
N LYS A 270 24.35 -6.18 -23.28
CA LYS A 270 23.06 -5.79 -23.89
C LYS A 270 22.65 -4.33 -23.68
N ASN A 271 23.25 -3.66 -22.74
CA ASN A 271 22.79 -2.36 -22.26
C ASN A 271 23.30 -1.23 -23.16
N GLU A 272 22.43 -0.60 -23.94
CA GLU A 272 22.74 0.49 -24.86
C GLU A 272 23.33 1.74 -24.18
N LYS A 273 23.16 1.86 -22.87
CA LYS A 273 23.71 3.00 -22.11
C LYS A 273 25.21 3.10 -22.22
N TYR A 274 25.91 1.97 -22.37
CA TYR A 274 27.37 1.97 -22.45
C TYR A 274 27.92 2.60 -23.73
N LYS A 275 27.12 2.71 -24.80
CA LYS A 275 27.47 3.48 -25.99
C LYS A 275 26.96 4.93 -25.97
N GLY A 276 26.38 5.37 -24.85
CA GLY A 276 25.89 6.73 -24.66
C GLY A 276 24.42 6.96 -24.97
N ASP A 277 23.68 5.93 -25.32
CA ASP A 277 22.25 6.02 -25.67
C ASP A 277 21.33 5.70 -24.47
N LEU A 278 20.10 6.15 -24.55
CA LEU A 278 19.11 5.90 -23.53
C LEU A 278 17.82 5.36 -24.14
N MET A 279 17.43 4.14 -23.75
CA MET A 279 16.11 3.57 -24.10
C MET A 279 15.22 3.52 -22.87
N MET A 280 14.07 4.16 -22.97
CA MET A 280 13.01 4.15 -21.96
C MET A 280 11.79 3.35 -22.44
N GLY A 281 10.93 2.90 -21.51
CA GLY A 281 9.77 2.09 -21.86
C GLY A 281 10.09 0.62 -22.12
N LYS A 282 11.24 0.09 -21.63
CA LYS A 282 11.62 -1.34 -21.73
C LYS A 282 10.66 -2.26 -21.00
N THR A 283 10.00 -1.77 -19.97
CA THR A 283 9.02 -2.52 -19.16
C THR A 283 7.79 -1.66 -18.91
N TYR A 284 6.63 -2.31 -18.75
CA TYR A 284 5.39 -1.62 -18.41
C TYR A 284 4.61 -2.37 -17.31
N THR A 285 3.76 -1.64 -16.60
CA THR A 285 2.89 -2.19 -15.57
C THR A 285 1.54 -2.56 -16.21
N VAL A 286 1.17 -3.84 -16.14
CA VAL A 286 -0.06 -4.36 -16.75
C VAL A 286 -1.27 -3.94 -15.93
N ASP A 287 -1.21 -4.21 -14.64
CA ASP A 287 -2.32 -3.99 -13.73
C ASP A 287 -1.91 -3.07 -12.58
N PRO A 288 -2.64 -1.96 -12.37
CA PRO A 288 -2.35 -1.01 -11.30
C PRO A 288 -2.46 -1.60 -9.90
N ILE A 289 -3.30 -2.62 -9.72
CA ILE A 289 -3.59 -3.22 -8.42
C ILE A 289 -2.47 -4.16 -8.02
N SER A 290 -2.14 -5.12 -8.88
CA SER A 290 -1.08 -6.11 -8.62
C SER A 290 0.33 -5.56 -8.82
N LYS A 291 0.47 -4.39 -9.47
CA LYS A 291 1.73 -3.74 -9.83
C LYS A 291 2.69 -4.64 -10.63
N ARG A 292 2.14 -5.65 -11.32
CA ARG A 292 2.93 -6.60 -12.12
C ARG A 292 3.56 -5.89 -13.31
N ARG A 293 4.89 -5.96 -13.41
CA ARG A 293 5.67 -5.44 -14.53
C ARG A 293 6.00 -6.55 -15.52
N LEU A 294 5.87 -6.26 -16.80
CA LEU A 294 6.29 -7.11 -17.90
C LEU A 294 7.29 -6.38 -18.79
N ASP A 295 8.13 -7.16 -19.47
CA ASP A 295 9.00 -6.63 -20.52
C ASP A 295 8.15 -6.21 -21.72
N ASN A 296 8.51 -5.08 -22.31
CA ASN A 296 7.85 -4.53 -23.49
C ASN A 296 8.50 -5.11 -24.76
N PHE A 297 7.80 -5.99 -25.41
CA PHE A 297 8.26 -6.57 -26.71
C PHE A 297 7.75 -5.79 -27.92
N GLY A 298 6.99 -4.71 -27.72
CA GLY A 298 6.41 -3.88 -28.77
C GLY A 298 4.94 -3.54 -28.51
N GLU A 299 4.38 -3.97 -27.35
CA GLU A 299 2.99 -3.68 -26.97
C GLU A 299 2.78 -2.23 -26.60
N GLN A 300 3.83 -1.53 -26.17
CA GLN A 300 3.80 -0.10 -25.86
C GLN A 300 4.97 0.63 -26.49
N ASP A 301 4.85 1.96 -26.63
CA ASP A 301 5.89 2.80 -27.20
C ASP A 301 7.17 2.73 -26.36
N LYS A 302 8.31 2.68 -27.06
CA LYS A 302 9.65 2.84 -26.49
C LYS A 302 10.21 4.16 -26.96
N PHE A 303 10.95 4.83 -26.10
CA PHE A 303 11.58 6.11 -26.40
C PHE A 303 13.08 5.92 -26.39
N TYR A 304 13.72 6.26 -27.50
CA TYR A 304 15.15 6.09 -27.71
C TYR A 304 15.79 7.45 -27.95
N ILE A 305 16.86 7.73 -27.22
CA ILE A 305 17.61 8.97 -27.32
C ILE A 305 19.06 8.59 -27.64
N GLU A 306 19.56 9.04 -28.76
CA GLU A 306 20.95 8.86 -29.18
C GLU A 306 21.84 9.91 -28.52
N ASN A 307 23.06 9.51 -28.17
CA ASN A 307 24.07 10.39 -27.58
C ASN A 307 23.58 11.21 -26.36
N HIS A 308 22.84 10.57 -25.50
CA HIS A 308 22.26 11.20 -24.31
C HIS A 308 23.33 11.57 -23.27
N HIS A 309 24.38 10.76 -23.15
CA HIS A 309 25.45 10.91 -22.16
C HIS A 309 26.79 10.41 -22.73
N GLU A 310 27.89 10.71 -22.02
CA GLU A 310 29.23 10.30 -22.43
C GLU A 310 29.35 8.77 -22.47
N PRO A 311 29.82 8.17 -23.59
CA PRO A 311 29.92 6.72 -23.75
C PRO A 311 31.14 6.17 -23.03
N ILE A 312 31.01 4.99 -22.37
CA ILE A 312 32.15 4.22 -21.83
C ILE A 312 32.79 3.37 -22.94
N ILE A 313 31.96 2.89 -23.89
CA ILE A 313 32.38 2.00 -24.97
C ILE A 313 32.09 2.70 -26.31
N SER A 314 33.00 2.57 -27.28
CA SER A 314 32.77 3.07 -28.63
C SER A 314 31.58 2.37 -29.30
N GLU A 315 30.88 3.09 -30.19
CA GLU A 315 29.76 2.52 -30.96
C GLU A 315 30.20 1.27 -31.73
N GLU A 316 31.41 1.31 -32.35
CA GLU A 316 31.94 0.18 -33.11
C GLU A 316 32.13 -1.09 -32.24
N ASP A 317 32.68 -0.93 -31.03
CA ASP A 317 32.90 -2.07 -30.13
C ASP A 317 31.56 -2.59 -29.56
N PHE A 318 30.61 -1.70 -29.30
CA PHE A 318 29.27 -2.11 -28.91
C PHE A 318 28.60 -2.91 -30.02
N GLU A 319 28.65 -2.48 -31.27
CA GLU A 319 28.06 -3.19 -32.42
C GLU A 319 28.76 -4.55 -32.67
N LYS A 320 30.09 -4.62 -32.57
CA LYS A 320 30.82 -5.88 -32.63
C LYS A 320 30.33 -6.87 -31.59
N ALA A 321 30.18 -6.40 -30.32
CA ALA A 321 29.69 -7.25 -29.23
C ALA A 321 28.25 -7.73 -29.47
N GLN A 322 27.35 -6.85 -29.98
CA GLN A 322 25.97 -7.24 -30.36
C GLN A 322 25.97 -8.27 -31.51
N GLY A 323 26.83 -8.10 -32.50
CA GLY A 323 26.97 -9.05 -33.62
C GLY A 323 27.36 -10.47 -33.15
N ILE A 324 28.32 -10.57 -32.23
CA ILE A 324 28.72 -11.84 -31.61
C ILE A 324 27.54 -12.45 -30.83
N ARG A 325 26.85 -11.66 -30.02
CA ARG A 325 25.71 -12.10 -29.23
C ARG A 325 24.58 -12.65 -30.10
N LEU A 326 24.25 -11.97 -31.20
CA LEU A 326 23.20 -12.42 -32.13
C LEU A 326 23.57 -13.74 -32.82
N ARG A 327 24.83 -13.90 -33.25
CA ARG A 327 25.30 -15.17 -33.85
C ARG A 327 25.15 -16.32 -32.87
N LEU A 328 25.59 -16.15 -31.61
CA LEU A 328 25.46 -17.17 -30.59
C LEU A 328 24.00 -17.54 -30.29
N SER A 329 23.09 -16.58 -30.27
CA SER A 329 21.65 -16.84 -30.06
C SER A 329 21.02 -17.62 -31.21
N LEU A 330 21.44 -17.39 -32.47
CA LEU A 330 20.95 -18.10 -33.64
C LEU A 330 21.45 -19.55 -33.67
N ILE A 331 22.67 -19.83 -33.24
CA ILE A 331 23.22 -21.19 -33.13
C ILE A 331 22.37 -22.02 -32.16
N HIS A 332 21.99 -21.45 -31.01
CA HIS A 332 21.14 -22.17 -30.05
C HIS A 332 19.71 -22.46 -30.54
N ILE A 333 19.18 -21.64 -31.45
CA ILE A 333 17.86 -21.86 -32.05
C ILE A 333 17.91 -22.90 -33.15
N SER A 334 19.03 -23.01 -33.87
CA SER A 334 19.18 -23.90 -35.03
C SER A 334 19.68 -25.31 -34.71
N GLU A 335 20.19 -25.60 -33.50
CA GLU A 335 20.48 -26.97 -33.08
C GLU A 335 19.18 -27.66 -32.59
N PRO A 336 18.64 -28.64 -33.34
CA PRO A 336 17.59 -29.48 -32.80
C PRO A 336 18.17 -30.26 -31.61
N THR A 337 17.50 -30.16 -30.47
CA THR A 337 17.76 -31.01 -29.30
C THR A 337 17.89 -32.44 -29.77
N ARG A 338 19.10 -33.02 -29.68
CA ARG A 338 19.28 -34.48 -29.94
C ARG A 338 18.35 -35.23 -28.99
N PRO A 339 17.44 -36.07 -29.50
CA PRO A 339 16.69 -36.97 -28.63
C PRO A 339 17.67 -37.91 -27.95
N TYR A 340 17.57 -38.04 -26.65
CA TYR A 340 18.24 -39.06 -25.87
C TYR A 340 17.64 -40.42 -26.20
#